data_79bd9a952cab97aa966a1e2ed860078f
#
_entry.id   79bd9a952cab97aa966a1e2ed860078f
#
_cell.length_a   1.000
_cell.length_b   1.000
_cell.length_c   1.000
_cell.angle_alpha   90.00
_cell.angle_beta   90.00
_cell.angle_gamma   90.00
#
_symmetry.space_group_name_H-M   'P 1'
#
loop_
_entity.id
_entity.type
_entity.pdbx_description
1 polymer ?
#
loop_
_entity_poly.entity_id
_entity_poly.type
_entity_poly.pdbx_seq_one_letter_code
_entity_poly.pdbx_strand_id
1 'polypeptide(L)'
;VRVKGGAYGCMSSFNRIGEGYLVSYRDPNLKETNEIYEGIPAYLEAFDPDERDMTKYVIGTISNLDAPLTPSVKGSRGLSAYLSGVTEEMMQTERDQILGATKEDIRALAAQVRAVLATGSLCVVGNEEKIEANRGMFGEILNLTRG
;
A
#
# COMPACT_ATOMS: atom_id res chain seq x y z
N VAL A 1 -0.90 -4.90 -12.77
CA VAL A 1 -2.28 -5.04 -12.28
C VAL A 1 -3.20 -4.10 -13.04
N ARG A 2 -3.17 -2.77 -12.83
CA ARG A 2 -4.16 -1.84 -13.41
C ARG A 2 -4.07 -1.73 -14.93
N VAL A 3 -3.02 -1.13 -15.47
CA VAL A 3 -2.93 -0.78 -16.91
C VAL A 3 -2.86 -2.00 -17.81
N LYS A 4 -1.97 -2.95 -17.51
CA LYS A 4 -1.79 -4.18 -18.32
C LYS A 4 -2.74 -5.31 -17.93
N GLY A 5 -3.13 -5.37 -16.64
CA GLY A 5 -4.00 -6.43 -16.13
C GLY A 5 -5.49 -6.11 -16.21
N GLY A 6 -5.88 -4.86 -16.49
CA GLY A 6 -7.29 -4.48 -16.65
C GLY A 6 -8.04 -4.26 -15.33
N ALA A 7 -7.39 -4.26 -14.18
CA ALA A 7 -8.03 -3.91 -12.93
C ALA A 7 -8.45 -2.43 -12.91
N TYR A 8 -9.59 -2.12 -12.32
CA TYR A 8 -10.05 -0.74 -12.18
C TYR A 8 -9.16 0.07 -11.23
N GLY A 9 -8.76 -0.53 -10.11
CA GLY A 9 -7.85 0.06 -9.13
C GLY A 9 -6.84 -0.94 -8.60
N CYS A 10 -5.67 -0.42 -8.19
CA CYS A 10 -4.66 -1.17 -7.47
C CYS A 10 -4.00 -0.21 -6.48
N MET A 11 -3.98 -0.59 -5.22
CA MET A 11 -3.54 0.26 -4.11
C MET A 11 -2.70 -0.54 -3.12
N SER A 12 -1.85 0.15 -2.40
CA SER A 12 -1.15 -0.36 -1.22
C SER A 12 -1.27 0.66 -0.09
N SER A 13 -1.30 0.20 1.14
CA SER A 13 -1.26 1.06 2.31
C SER A 13 -0.44 0.42 3.41
N PHE A 14 0.31 1.26 4.11
CA PHE A 14 1.04 0.93 5.31
C PHE A 14 0.78 2.04 6.31
N ASN A 15 0.40 1.70 7.52
CA ASN A 15 0.06 2.68 8.54
C ASN A 15 0.98 2.60 9.76
N ARG A 16 0.87 3.59 10.65
CA ARG A 16 1.73 3.71 11.85
C ARG A 16 1.46 2.65 12.91
N ILE A 17 0.32 1.95 12.86
CA ILE A 17 -0.01 0.87 13.79
C ILE A 17 0.47 -0.50 13.32
N GLY A 18 1.23 -0.55 12.22
CA GLY A 18 1.83 -1.78 11.70
C GLY A 18 0.93 -2.59 10.77
N GLU A 19 -0.19 -2.03 10.32
CA GLU A 19 -1.01 -2.68 9.30
C GLU A 19 -0.48 -2.37 7.90
N GLY A 20 -0.40 -3.40 7.06
CA GLY A 20 -0.04 -3.28 5.66
C GLY A 20 -0.96 -4.13 4.79
N TYR A 21 -1.38 -3.60 3.64
CA TYR A 21 -2.16 -4.37 2.68
C TYR A 21 -1.87 -3.95 1.24
N LEU A 22 -2.07 -4.91 0.34
CA LEU A 22 -2.08 -4.74 -1.10
C LEU A 22 -3.48 -5.11 -1.58
N VAL A 23 -4.12 -4.30 -2.40
CA VAL A 23 -5.49 -4.53 -2.84
C VAL A 23 -5.68 -4.17 -4.30
N SER A 24 -6.48 -4.97 -5.01
CA SER A 24 -7.03 -4.62 -6.32
C SER A 24 -8.55 -4.57 -6.25
N TYR A 25 -9.14 -3.74 -7.11
CA TYR A 25 -10.58 -3.54 -7.19
C TYR A 25 -11.06 -3.72 -8.62
N ARG A 26 -12.15 -4.50 -8.78
CA ARG A 26 -12.67 -4.92 -10.08
C ARG A 26 -11.56 -5.48 -10.96
N ASP A 27 -10.84 -6.43 -10.42
CA ASP A 27 -9.70 -7.08 -11.06
C ASP A 27 -10.19 -8.34 -11.79
N PRO A 28 -9.97 -8.46 -13.10
CA PRO A 28 -10.32 -9.67 -13.83
C PRO A 28 -9.36 -10.83 -13.55
N ASN A 29 -8.18 -10.57 -12.98
CA ASN A 29 -7.14 -11.55 -12.73
C ASN A 29 -7.02 -11.80 -11.22
N LEU A 30 -6.94 -13.06 -10.83
CA LEU A 30 -6.80 -13.43 -9.43
C LEU A 30 -5.38 -13.91 -9.12
N LYS A 31 -4.97 -14.99 -9.77
CA LYS A 31 -3.66 -15.60 -9.56
C LYS A 31 -2.53 -14.69 -10.02
N GLU A 32 -2.65 -14.14 -11.21
CA GLU A 32 -1.62 -13.26 -11.82
C GLU A 32 -1.42 -11.99 -11.00
N THR A 33 -2.48 -11.43 -10.42
CA THR A 33 -2.37 -10.26 -9.54
C THR A 33 -1.67 -10.62 -8.24
N ASN A 34 -1.95 -11.78 -7.66
CA ASN A 34 -1.25 -12.24 -6.46
C ASN A 34 0.25 -12.47 -6.74
N GLU A 35 0.59 -13.10 -7.87
CA GLU A 35 1.98 -13.28 -8.29
C GLU A 35 2.72 -11.94 -8.47
N ILE A 36 2.03 -10.89 -8.97
CA ILE A 36 2.59 -9.54 -9.05
C ILE A 36 2.87 -8.98 -7.65
N TYR A 37 1.96 -9.17 -6.70
CA TYR A 37 2.18 -8.73 -5.32
C TYR A 37 3.34 -9.46 -4.65
N GLU A 38 3.46 -10.76 -4.84
CA GLU A 38 4.59 -11.56 -4.36
C GLU A 38 5.93 -11.11 -4.96
N GLY A 39 5.91 -10.55 -6.17
CA GLY A 39 7.09 -9.98 -6.85
C GLY A 39 7.52 -8.60 -6.36
N ILE A 40 6.70 -7.88 -5.57
CA ILE A 40 7.02 -6.51 -5.13
C ILE A 40 8.33 -6.41 -4.34
N PRO A 41 8.66 -7.30 -3.40
CA PRO A 41 9.95 -7.21 -2.69
C PRO A 41 11.15 -7.25 -3.63
N ALA A 42 11.17 -8.14 -4.59
CA ALA A 42 12.27 -8.23 -5.57
C ALA A 42 12.34 -6.98 -6.47
N TYR A 43 11.19 -6.42 -6.84
CA TYR A 43 11.14 -5.15 -7.57
C TYR A 43 11.72 -4.00 -6.75
N LEU A 44 11.39 -3.90 -5.46
CA LEU A 44 11.93 -2.87 -4.57
C LEU A 44 13.44 -3.03 -4.37
N GLU A 45 13.94 -4.24 -4.19
CA GLU A 45 15.38 -4.51 -4.06
C GLU A 45 16.17 -4.08 -5.31
N ALA A 46 15.56 -4.23 -6.49
CA ALA A 46 16.15 -3.84 -7.77
C ALA A 46 15.84 -2.38 -8.16
N PHE A 47 15.16 -1.62 -7.29
CA PHE A 47 14.74 -0.25 -7.58
C PHE A 47 15.95 0.67 -7.77
N ASP A 48 16.10 1.22 -8.97
CA ASP A 48 17.23 2.09 -9.33
C ASP A 48 16.77 3.25 -10.24
N PRO A 49 15.97 4.18 -9.70
CA PRO A 49 15.53 5.35 -10.44
C PRO A 49 16.68 6.34 -10.65
N ASP A 50 16.59 7.12 -11.68
CA ASP A 50 17.44 8.29 -11.83
C ASP A 50 17.04 9.41 -10.82
N GLU A 51 17.88 10.45 -10.72
CA GLU A 51 17.67 11.57 -9.80
C GLU A 51 16.35 12.32 -10.09
N ARG A 52 15.98 12.44 -11.36
CA ARG A 52 14.75 13.11 -11.78
C ARG A 52 13.52 12.33 -11.31
N ASP A 53 13.54 11.02 -11.41
CA ASP A 53 12.43 10.18 -10.98
C ASP A 53 12.34 10.12 -9.45
N MET A 54 13.47 10.05 -8.72
CA MET A 54 13.47 10.20 -7.26
C MET A 54 12.85 11.53 -6.83
N THR A 55 13.23 12.63 -7.46
CA THR A 55 12.65 13.96 -7.18
C THR A 55 11.14 13.95 -7.36
N LYS A 56 10.60 13.32 -8.42
CA LYS A 56 9.15 13.19 -8.63
C LYS A 56 8.47 12.41 -7.49
N TYR A 57 9.07 11.32 -7.04
CA TYR A 57 8.51 10.52 -5.94
C TYR A 57 8.48 11.32 -4.63
N VAL A 58 9.56 12.02 -4.30
CA VAL A 58 9.63 12.89 -3.12
C VAL A 58 8.58 14.00 -3.19
N ILE A 59 8.49 14.73 -4.32
CA ILE A 59 7.49 15.79 -4.53
C ILE A 59 6.07 15.21 -4.43
N GLY A 60 5.80 14.07 -5.06
CA GLY A 60 4.49 13.42 -5.00
C GLY A 60 4.09 13.04 -3.59
N THR A 61 5.02 12.56 -2.78
CA THR A 61 4.77 12.16 -1.39
C THR A 61 4.58 13.36 -0.48
N ILE A 62 5.48 14.36 -0.55
CA ILE A 62 5.41 15.52 0.34
C ILE A 62 4.18 16.39 0.05
N SER A 63 3.70 16.45 -1.18
CA SER A 63 2.52 17.22 -1.55
C SER A 63 1.24 16.74 -0.83
N ASN A 64 1.18 15.47 -0.44
CA ASN A 64 0.08 14.93 0.36
C ASN A 64 0.11 15.44 1.82
N LEU A 65 1.31 15.63 2.39
CA LEU A 65 1.46 16.20 3.74
C LEU A 65 1.21 17.71 3.76
N ASP A 66 1.67 18.41 2.72
CA ASP A 66 1.63 19.86 2.60
C ASP A 66 0.35 20.38 1.94
N ALA A 67 -0.62 19.52 1.67
CA ALA A 67 -1.89 19.94 1.08
C ALA A 67 -2.55 21.04 1.93
N PRO A 68 -3.00 22.16 1.31
CA PRO A 68 -3.70 23.22 2.02
C PRO A 68 -4.93 22.68 2.74
N LEU A 69 -5.03 22.96 4.04
CA LEU A 69 -6.13 22.49 4.88
C LEU A 69 -7.05 23.65 5.25
N THR A 70 -8.36 23.42 5.21
CA THR A 70 -9.33 24.35 5.80
C THR A 70 -9.18 24.40 7.32
N PRO A 71 -9.64 25.47 7.99
CA PRO A 71 -9.57 25.56 9.46
C PRO A 71 -10.21 24.35 10.18
N SER A 72 -11.34 23.86 9.68
CA SER A 72 -12.02 22.69 10.23
C SER A 72 -11.16 21.43 10.14
N VAL A 73 -10.55 21.18 8.97
CA VAL A 73 -9.68 20.01 8.77
C VAL A 73 -8.40 20.12 9.62
N LYS A 74 -7.84 21.32 9.78
CA LYS A 74 -6.70 21.56 10.70
C LYS A 74 -7.07 21.21 12.14
N GLY A 75 -8.24 21.63 12.60
CA GLY A 75 -8.74 21.32 13.95
C GLY A 75 -8.93 19.80 14.15
N SER A 76 -9.57 19.14 13.21
CA SER A 76 -9.76 17.67 13.26
C SER A 76 -8.44 16.92 13.25
N ARG A 77 -7.48 17.35 12.41
CA ARG A 77 -6.14 16.74 12.33
C ARG A 77 -5.36 16.94 13.63
N GLY A 78 -5.41 18.15 14.22
CA GLY A 78 -4.78 18.44 15.50
C GLY A 78 -5.38 17.61 16.65
N LEU A 79 -6.71 17.48 16.71
CA LEU A 79 -7.38 16.64 17.68
C LEU A 79 -6.99 15.15 17.52
N SER A 80 -6.98 14.65 16.28
CA SER A 80 -6.56 13.27 16.00
C SER A 80 -5.13 13.02 16.42
N ALA A 81 -4.22 13.94 16.11
CA ALA A 81 -2.81 13.85 16.52
C ALA A 81 -2.68 13.82 18.04
N TYR A 82 -3.38 14.70 18.74
CA TYR A 82 -3.39 14.73 20.20
C TYR A 82 -3.90 13.41 20.82
N LEU A 83 -5.04 12.90 20.34
CA LEU A 83 -5.61 11.65 20.85
C LEU A 83 -4.74 10.42 20.53
N SER A 84 -3.99 10.44 19.43
CA SER A 84 -3.09 9.36 19.03
C SER A 84 -1.67 9.49 19.59
N GLY A 85 -1.38 10.54 20.35
CA GLY A 85 -0.04 10.80 20.88
C GLY A 85 1.00 11.18 19.82
N VAL A 86 0.56 11.63 18.64
CA VAL A 86 1.44 12.08 17.56
C VAL A 86 1.89 13.52 17.84
N THR A 87 3.17 13.70 18.12
CA THR A 87 3.76 15.01 18.45
C THR A 87 4.15 15.79 17.19
N GLU A 88 4.34 17.09 17.33
CA GLU A 88 4.85 17.95 16.26
C GLU A 88 6.27 17.51 15.82
N GLU A 89 7.10 17.09 16.76
CA GLU A 89 8.43 16.55 16.47
C GLU A 89 8.36 15.27 15.60
N MET A 90 7.43 14.38 15.89
CA MET A 90 7.20 13.19 15.07
C MET A 90 6.76 13.55 13.65
N MET A 91 5.87 14.53 13.51
CA MET A 91 5.42 15.02 12.20
C MET A 91 6.56 15.68 11.41
N GLN A 92 7.41 16.47 12.09
CA GLN A 92 8.56 17.09 11.46
C GLN A 92 9.61 16.04 11.05
N THR A 93 9.86 15.05 11.89
CA THR A 93 10.76 13.93 11.57
C THR A 93 10.30 13.17 10.32
N GLU A 94 9.00 12.86 10.22
CA GLU A 94 8.44 12.22 9.04
C GLU A 94 8.65 13.06 7.78
N ARG A 95 8.42 14.38 7.89
CA ARG A 95 8.64 15.31 6.79
C ARG A 95 10.10 15.31 6.33
N ASP A 96 11.03 15.39 7.27
CA ASP A 96 12.47 15.42 6.99
C ASP A 96 12.93 14.11 6.34
N GLN A 97 12.41 12.97 6.82
CA GLN A 97 12.67 11.65 6.23
C GLN A 97 12.17 11.55 4.78
N ILE A 98 10.99 12.10 4.48
CA ILE A 98 10.47 12.10 3.11
C ILE A 98 11.34 13.00 2.21
N LEU A 99 11.71 14.18 2.68
CA LEU A 99 12.53 15.11 1.90
C LEU A 99 13.95 14.59 1.66
N GLY A 100 14.51 13.84 2.61
CA GLY A 100 15.82 13.23 2.54
C GLY A 100 15.85 11.81 1.99
N ALA A 101 14.69 11.26 1.55
CA ALA A 101 14.59 9.87 1.13
C ALA A 101 15.48 9.54 -0.06
N THR A 102 16.21 8.46 0.05
CA THR A 102 17.12 7.93 -0.97
C THR A 102 16.55 6.67 -1.62
N LYS A 103 17.14 6.22 -2.73
CA LYS A 103 16.75 4.95 -3.34
C LYS A 103 17.08 3.75 -2.44
N GLU A 104 18.08 3.88 -1.59
CA GLU A 104 18.46 2.88 -0.60
C GLU A 104 17.37 2.72 0.47
N ASP A 105 16.76 3.82 0.91
CA ASP A 105 15.61 3.80 1.83
C ASP A 105 14.42 3.08 1.19
N ILE A 106 14.13 3.34 -0.09
CA ILE A 106 13.07 2.64 -0.81
C ILE A 106 13.36 1.14 -0.93
N ARG A 107 14.60 0.76 -1.25
CA ARG A 107 15.03 -0.66 -1.28
C ARG A 107 14.85 -1.36 0.06
N ALA A 108 15.14 -0.67 1.15
CA ALA A 108 14.99 -1.21 2.51
C ALA A 108 13.52 -1.57 2.84
N LEU A 109 12.53 -0.94 2.21
CA LEU A 109 11.11 -1.27 2.38
C LEU A 109 10.75 -2.68 1.90
N ALA A 110 11.59 -3.30 1.06
CA ALA A 110 11.37 -4.67 0.60
C ALA A 110 11.21 -5.67 1.75
N ALA A 111 11.94 -5.46 2.84
CA ALA A 111 11.85 -6.31 4.02
C ALA A 111 10.47 -6.20 4.71
N GLN A 112 9.89 -5.01 4.77
CA GLN A 112 8.56 -4.79 5.36
C GLN A 112 7.47 -5.41 4.49
N VAL A 113 7.54 -5.23 3.16
CA VAL A 113 6.58 -5.85 2.23
C VAL A 113 6.67 -7.38 2.31
N ARG A 114 7.87 -7.93 2.40
CA ARG A 114 8.09 -9.37 2.56
C ARG A 114 7.46 -9.88 3.87
N ALA A 115 7.57 -9.14 4.96
CA ALA A 115 6.96 -9.50 6.23
C ALA A 115 5.41 -9.51 6.14
N VAL A 116 4.80 -8.55 5.44
CA VAL A 116 3.34 -8.55 5.18
C VAL A 116 2.94 -9.77 4.34
N LEU A 117 3.64 -10.04 3.24
CA LEU A 117 3.32 -11.18 2.38
C LEU A 117 3.51 -12.53 3.10
N ALA A 118 4.49 -12.63 4.01
CA ALA A 118 4.75 -13.85 4.79
C ALA A 118 3.61 -14.21 5.75
N THR A 119 2.69 -13.30 6.06
CA THR A 119 1.48 -13.63 6.85
C THR A 119 0.55 -14.60 6.13
N GLY A 120 0.64 -14.70 4.81
CA GLY A 120 -0.23 -15.53 3.99
C GLY A 120 -1.70 -15.14 4.02
N SER A 121 -2.01 -13.92 4.47
CA SER A 121 -3.38 -13.44 4.61
C SER A 121 -3.92 -12.97 3.25
N LEU A 122 -4.72 -13.81 2.60
CA LEU A 122 -5.37 -13.52 1.32
C LEU A 122 -6.88 -13.55 1.49
N CYS A 123 -7.55 -12.48 1.10
CA CYS A 123 -9.01 -12.40 1.07
C CYS A 123 -9.47 -11.90 -0.31
N VAL A 124 -10.42 -12.61 -0.92
CA VAL A 124 -10.98 -12.26 -2.23
C VAL A 124 -12.48 -12.33 -2.17
N VAL A 125 -13.14 -11.29 -2.70
CA VAL A 125 -14.57 -11.27 -2.97
C VAL A 125 -14.77 -11.12 -4.46
N GLY A 126 -15.44 -12.09 -5.09
CA GLY A 126 -15.56 -12.08 -6.54
C GLY A 126 -16.47 -13.16 -7.12
N ASN A 127 -16.31 -13.42 -8.41
CA ASN A 127 -17.08 -14.41 -9.14
C ASN A 127 -16.79 -15.83 -8.65
N GLU A 128 -17.84 -16.61 -8.36
CA GLU A 128 -17.76 -17.95 -7.81
C GLU A 128 -16.92 -18.89 -8.70
N GLU A 129 -17.13 -18.90 -10.02
CA GLU A 129 -16.41 -19.77 -10.94
C GLU A 129 -14.90 -19.49 -10.95
N LYS A 130 -14.50 -18.19 -10.89
CA LYS A 130 -13.10 -17.80 -10.84
C LYS A 130 -12.45 -18.18 -9.51
N ILE A 131 -13.15 -18.03 -8.41
CA ILE A 131 -12.67 -18.42 -7.08
C ILE A 131 -12.50 -19.94 -7.01
N GLU A 132 -13.49 -20.71 -7.47
CA GLU A 132 -13.42 -22.16 -7.50
C GLU A 132 -12.31 -22.69 -8.43
N ALA A 133 -12.10 -22.06 -9.59
CA ALA A 133 -10.98 -22.40 -10.48
C ALA A 133 -9.60 -22.20 -9.83
N ASN A 134 -9.51 -21.36 -8.80
CA ASN A 134 -8.30 -21.07 -8.04
C ASN A 134 -8.38 -21.55 -6.58
N ARG A 135 -9.23 -22.56 -6.30
CA ARG A 135 -9.53 -23.03 -4.94
C ARG A 135 -8.27 -23.34 -4.09
N GLY A 136 -7.22 -23.81 -4.72
CA GLY A 136 -5.96 -24.11 -4.03
C GLY A 136 -5.22 -22.91 -3.41
N MET A 137 -5.65 -21.68 -3.71
CA MET A 137 -5.10 -20.46 -3.12
C MET A 137 -5.75 -20.13 -1.76
N PHE A 138 -6.86 -20.76 -1.40
CA PHE A 138 -7.69 -20.39 -0.24
C PHE A 138 -7.80 -21.53 0.76
N GLY A 139 -7.71 -21.20 2.05
CA GLY A 139 -8.02 -22.12 3.12
C GLY A 139 -9.52 -22.39 3.26
N GLU A 140 -10.35 -21.37 3.02
CA GLU A 140 -11.80 -21.43 3.13
C GLU A 140 -12.46 -20.63 2.01
N ILE A 141 -13.60 -21.10 1.50
CA ILE A 141 -14.43 -20.38 0.54
C ILE A 141 -15.85 -20.31 1.12
N LEU A 142 -16.37 -19.09 1.27
CA LEU A 142 -17.70 -18.81 1.78
C LEU A 142 -18.62 -18.31 0.65
N ASN A 143 -19.84 -18.83 0.59
CA ASN A 143 -20.86 -18.29 -0.31
C ASN A 143 -21.64 -17.18 0.38
N LEU A 144 -21.47 -15.94 -0.09
CA LEU A 144 -22.12 -14.75 0.50
C LEU A 144 -23.59 -14.59 0.14
N THR A 145 -24.09 -15.32 -0.85
CA THR A 145 -25.45 -15.17 -1.38
C THR A 145 -26.40 -16.28 -0.95
N ARG A 146 -25.88 -17.34 -0.36
CA ARG A 146 -26.68 -18.44 0.19
C ARG A 146 -26.73 -18.28 1.72
N GLY A 147 -27.61 -17.41 2.19
CA GLY A 147 -28.07 -17.34 3.58
C GLY A 147 -29.37 -18.09 3.74
#